data_b78249e383d1f092b0006e1e32d530dd
#
_entry.id   b78249e383d1f092b0006e1e32d530dd
#
_cell.length_a   1.000
_cell.length_b   1.000
_cell.length_c   1.000
_cell.angle_alpha   90.00
_cell.angle_beta   90.00
_cell.angle_gamma   90.00
#
_symmetry.space_group_name_H-M   'P 1'
#
loop_
_entity.id
_entity.type
_entity.pdbx_description
1 polymer ?
#
loop_
_entity_poly.entity_id
_entity_poly.type
_entity_poly.pdbx_seq_one_letter_code
_entity_poly.pdbx_strand_id
1 'polypeptide(L)'
;MDDKEILENGYHEYEPTCFHSDGITKCFQKRFDDDIGKKYFIDIHKWDYDHGDYHHLSYEFSVQLHYNDKPIDLTLFNNWEIKDVEEWIEEVWKDMGCDYYERWDY
;
A
#
# COMPACT_ATOMS: atom_id res chain seq x y z
N MET A 1 10.18 -6.40 -9.21
CA MET A 1 10.21 -5.45 -8.08
C MET A 1 11.15 -5.95 -7.00
N ASP A 2 11.90 -5.06 -6.38
CA ASP A 2 12.75 -5.37 -5.24
C ASP A 2 12.70 -4.23 -4.21
N ASP A 3 13.35 -4.44 -3.06
CA ASP A 3 13.33 -3.46 -1.98
C ASP A 3 13.93 -2.12 -2.41
N LYS A 4 14.98 -2.15 -3.21
CA LYS A 4 15.65 -0.94 -3.68
C LYS A 4 14.72 -0.09 -4.55
N GLU A 5 14.00 -0.73 -5.47
CA GLU A 5 13.04 -0.05 -6.33
C GLU A 5 11.92 0.60 -5.50
N ILE A 6 11.44 -0.09 -4.47
CA ILE A 6 10.41 0.45 -3.58
C ILE A 6 10.91 1.72 -2.88
N LEU A 7 12.11 1.67 -2.33
CA LEU A 7 12.71 2.83 -1.66
C LEU A 7 12.98 3.98 -2.63
N GLU A 8 13.42 3.68 -3.85
CA GLU A 8 13.65 4.69 -4.89
C GLU A 8 12.37 5.40 -5.34
N ASN A 9 11.23 4.75 -5.18
CA ASN A 9 9.92 5.33 -5.51
C ASN A 9 9.30 6.13 -4.35
N GLY A 10 10.06 6.39 -3.31
CA GLY A 10 9.63 7.27 -2.22
C GLY A 10 8.96 6.57 -1.06
N TYR A 11 8.93 5.25 -1.05
CA TYR A 11 8.42 4.48 0.07
C TYR A 11 9.47 4.39 1.18
N HIS A 12 9.02 4.26 2.41
CA HIS A 12 9.90 4.01 3.54
C HIS A 12 9.47 2.75 4.27
N GLU A 13 10.45 2.03 4.81
CA GLU A 13 10.19 0.83 5.59
C GLU A 13 9.65 1.20 6.97
N TYR A 14 8.68 0.42 7.47
CA TYR A 14 8.15 0.60 8.80
C TYR A 14 7.83 -0.75 9.44
N GLU A 15 7.73 -0.77 10.76
CA GLU A 15 7.32 -1.95 11.51
C GLU A 15 5.89 -1.76 12.02
N PRO A 16 4.93 -2.50 11.48
CA PRO A 16 3.55 -2.41 11.95
C PRO A 16 3.42 -3.05 13.34
N THR A 17 2.74 -2.36 14.24
CA THR A 17 2.59 -2.81 15.62
C THR A 17 1.61 -3.96 15.81
N CYS A 18 0.79 -4.24 14.78
CA CYS A 18 -0.31 -5.21 14.88
C CYS A 18 -0.20 -6.33 13.85
N PHE A 19 0.98 -6.60 13.36
CA PHE A 19 1.13 -7.50 12.23
C PHE A 19 1.63 -8.88 12.67
N HIS A 20 0.82 -9.91 12.43
CA HIS A 20 1.12 -11.28 12.85
C HIS A 20 0.97 -12.30 11.73
N SER A 21 1.32 -11.93 10.53
CA SER A 21 1.25 -12.84 9.40
C SER A 21 2.61 -13.48 9.16
N ASP A 22 2.66 -14.80 9.20
CA ASP A 22 3.92 -15.56 9.15
C ASP A 22 4.71 -15.41 7.85
N GLY A 23 4.14 -14.87 6.82
CA GLY A 23 4.81 -14.73 5.53
C GLY A 23 5.35 -13.34 5.24
N ILE A 24 4.98 -12.35 6.04
CA ILE A 24 5.39 -10.97 5.77
C ILE A 24 6.67 -10.64 6.51
N THR A 25 7.70 -10.28 5.76
CA THR A 25 9.03 -9.99 6.31
C THR A 25 9.35 -8.50 6.37
N LYS A 26 8.73 -7.69 5.51
CA LYS A 26 8.93 -6.24 5.47
C LYS A 26 7.67 -5.52 5.06
N CYS A 27 7.52 -4.30 5.56
CA CYS A 27 6.42 -3.41 5.19
C CYS A 27 6.97 -2.05 4.80
N PHE A 28 6.43 -1.49 3.73
CA PHE A 28 6.80 -0.18 3.22
C PHE A 28 5.54 0.67 3.08
N GLN A 29 5.69 1.98 3.21
CA GLN A 29 4.55 2.90 3.12
C GLN A 29 4.94 4.19 2.43
N LYS A 30 4.01 4.74 1.67
CA LYS A 30 4.15 6.06 1.07
C LYS A 30 2.83 6.82 1.20
N ARG A 31 2.92 8.07 1.62
CA ARG A 31 1.77 8.96 1.75
C ARG A 31 1.54 9.72 0.45
N PHE A 32 0.28 9.84 0.05
CA PHE A 32 -0.14 10.62 -1.10
C PHE A 32 -1.04 11.75 -0.64
N ASP A 33 -0.69 12.98 -1.01
CA ASP A 33 -1.42 14.17 -0.65
C ASP A 33 -1.45 15.16 -1.82
N ASP A 34 -2.29 16.18 -1.70
CA ASP A 34 -2.33 17.30 -2.62
C ASP A 34 -2.43 18.61 -1.82
N ASP A 35 -2.73 19.72 -2.49
CA ASP A 35 -2.81 21.04 -1.85
C ASP A 35 -3.91 21.13 -0.79
N ILE A 36 -4.90 20.26 -0.85
CA ILE A 36 -6.04 20.27 0.07
C ILE A 36 -5.74 19.43 1.32
N GLY A 37 -5.12 18.28 1.16
CA GLY A 37 -4.83 17.42 2.30
C GLY A 37 -4.34 16.04 1.90
N LYS A 38 -4.31 15.15 2.88
CA LYS A 38 -3.88 13.76 2.70
C LYS A 38 -4.99 12.95 2.06
N LYS A 39 -4.65 12.22 1.00
CA LYS A 39 -5.62 11.40 0.27
C LYS A 39 -5.62 9.94 0.75
N TYR A 40 -4.47 9.30 0.77
CA TYR A 40 -4.32 7.92 1.20
C TYR A 40 -2.85 7.57 1.42
N PHE A 41 -2.64 6.40 2.02
CA PHE A 41 -1.33 5.75 2.09
C PHE A 41 -1.38 4.49 1.23
N ILE A 42 -0.29 4.21 0.52
CA ILE A 42 -0.11 2.92 -0.13
C ILE A 42 0.91 2.14 0.67
N ASP A 43 0.54 0.93 1.07
CA ASP A 43 1.42 0.01 1.77
C ASP A 43 1.87 -1.07 0.80
N ILE A 44 3.14 -1.45 0.90
CA ILE A 44 3.68 -2.59 0.18
C ILE A 44 4.19 -3.58 1.20
N HIS A 45 3.64 -4.79 1.18
CA HIS A 45 4.05 -5.88 2.06
C HIS A 45 4.86 -6.90 1.29
N LYS A 46 6.05 -7.20 1.78
CA LYS A 46 6.91 -8.23 1.18
C LYS A 46 6.61 -9.57 1.82
N TRP A 47 6.16 -10.49 0.99
CA TRP A 47 5.91 -11.88 1.38
C TRP A 47 7.10 -12.73 0.97
N ASP A 48 7.72 -13.39 1.94
CA ASP A 48 8.87 -14.24 1.71
C ASP A 48 8.64 -15.57 2.44
N TYR A 49 8.24 -16.56 1.68
CA TYR A 49 7.90 -17.88 2.20
C TYR A 49 8.93 -18.90 1.76
N ASP A 50 9.59 -19.51 2.72
CA ASP A 50 10.57 -20.54 2.48
C ASP A 50 10.19 -21.81 3.26
N HIS A 51 9.75 -22.85 2.54
CA HIS A 51 9.37 -24.14 3.11
C HIS A 51 10.20 -25.26 2.48
N GLY A 52 11.49 -25.29 2.78
CA GLY A 52 12.36 -26.33 2.25
C GLY A 52 12.52 -26.22 0.74
N ASP A 53 11.83 -27.10 0.00
CA ASP A 53 11.90 -27.14 -1.46
C ASP A 53 11.09 -26.04 -2.16
N TYR A 54 10.32 -25.25 -1.40
CA TYR A 54 9.45 -24.23 -1.94
C TYR A 54 9.82 -22.85 -1.38
N HIS A 55 10.16 -21.95 -2.27
CA HIS A 55 10.44 -20.56 -1.92
C HIS A 55 9.53 -19.65 -2.74
N HIS A 56 8.76 -18.81 -2.07
CA HIS A 56 7.86 -17.85 -2.71
C HIS A 56 8.16 -16.44 -2.23
N LEU A 57 8.45 -15.57 -3.18
CA LEU A 57 8.66 -14.15 -2.92
C LEU A 57 7.65 -13.35 -3.72
N SER A 58 6.87 -12.53 -3.05
CA SER A 58 5.91 -11.65 -3.72
C SER A 58 5.73 -10.36 -2.94
N TYR A 59 5.13 -9.37 -3.59
CA TYR A 59 4.79 -8.10 -2.98
C TYR A 59 3.29 -7.88 -3.12
N GLU A 60 2.69 -7.40 -2.04
CA GLU A 60 1.28 -7.08 -1.97
C GLU A 60 1.12 -5.58 -1.79
N PHE A 61 0.30 -4.96 -2.63
CA PHE A 61 -0.08 -3.57 -2.46
C PHE A 61 -1.38 -3.51 -1.68
N SER A 62 -1.43 -2.65 -0.68
CA SER A 62 -2.63 -2.45 0.13
C SER A 62 -2.87 -0.97 0.31
N VAL A 63 -4.13 -0.53 0.14
CA VAL A 63 -4.51 0.85 0.35
C VAL A 63 -5.89 0.89 0.98
N GLN A 64 -6.09 1.85 1.88
CA GLN A 64 -7.41 2.13 2.44
C GLN A 64 -7.85 3.50 1.94
N LEU A 65 -8.96 3.53 1.20
CA LEU A 65 -9.60 4.75 0.74
C LEU A 65 -10.77 5.07 1.66
N HIS A 66 -11.16 6.33 1.73
CA HIS A 66 -12.28 6.76 2.55
C HIS A 66 -13.38 7.34 1.65
N TYR A 67 -14.57 6.81 1.77
CA TYR A 67 -15.72 7.27 1.01
C TYR A 67 -16.96 7.30 1.88
N ASN A 68 -17.62 8.46 1.98
CA ASN A 68 -18.80 8.65 2.83
C ASN A 68 -18.59 8.19 4.26
N ASP A 69 -17.46 8.57 4.85
CA ASP A 69 -17.07 8.20 6.22
C ASP A 69 -16.89 6.70 6.44
N LYS A 70 -16.62 5.96 5.35
CA LYS A 70 -16.36 4.52 5.42
C LYS A 70 -15.03 4.17 4.79
N PRO A 71 -14.26 3.29 5.42
CA PRO A 71 -13.04 2.79 4.81
C PRO A 71 -13.34 1.76 3.73
N ILE A 72 -12.58 1.83 2.66
CA ILE A 72 -12.61 0.84 1.60
C ILE A 72 -11.21 0.29 1.44
N ASP A 73 -11.06 -1.00 1.66
CA ASP A 73 -9.75 -1.66 1.56
C ASP A 73 -9.57 -2.27 0.18
N LEU A 74 -8.44 -1.95 -0.45
CA LEU A 74 -8.05 -2.52 -1.73
C LEU A 74 -6.74 -3.26 -1.55
N THR A 75 -6.65 -4.47 -2.07
CA THR A 75 -5.45 -5.29 -1.99
C THR A 75 -5.14 -5.85 -3.38
N LEU A 76 -3.91 -5.67 -3.82
CA LEU A 76 -3.44 -6.17 -5.10
C LEU A 76 -2.21 -7.04 -4.88
N PHE A 77 -2.32 -8.29 -5.30
CA PHE A 77 -1.19 -9.19 -5.36
C PHE A 77 -0.70 -9.18 -6.78
N ASN A 78 0.56 -9.02 -7.02
CA ASN A 78 1.17 -9.37 -8.27
C ASN A 78 2.30 -8.51 -8.74
N ASN A 79 2.75 -8.82 -9.91
CA ASN A 79 3.82 -8.26 -10.73
C ASN A 79 3.48 -6.90 -11.37
N TRP A 80 2.64 -6.12 -10.74
CA TRP A 80 2.32 -4.78 -11.23
C TRP A 80 3.49 -3.84 -10.94
N GLU A 81 3.77 -2.96 -11.88
CA GLU A 81 4.74 -1.90 -11.66
C GLU A 81 4.21 -0.91 -10.63
N ILE A 82 5.10 -0.39 -9.78
CA ILE A 82 4.69 0.57 -8.73
C ILE A 82 3.94 1.75 -9.32
N LYS A 83 4.44 2.32 -10.43
CA LYS A 83 3.80 3.47 -11.07
C LYS A 83 2.41 3.17 -11.58
N ASP A 84 2.19 1.98 -12.12
CA ASP A 84 0.90 1.58 -12.63
C ASP A 84 -0.13 1.44 -11.50
N VAL A 85 0.30 0.89 -10.37
CA VAL A 85 -0.55 0.80 -9.18
C VAL A 85 -0.89 2.19 -8.65
N GLU A 86 0.10 3.08 -8.56
CA GLU A 86 -0.10 4.44 -8.09
C GLU A 86 -1.09 5.20 -8.98
N GLU A 87 -0.95 5.10 -10.29
CA GLU A 87 -1.86 5.73 -11.23
C GLU A 87 -3.28 5.18 -11.13
N TRP A 88 -3.40 3.86 -11.02
CA TRP A 88 -4.72 3.22 -10.91
C TRP A 88 -5.44 3.63 -9.62
N ILE A 89 -4.74 3.65 -8.50
CA ILE A 89 -5.33 4.07 -7.23
C ILE A 89 -5.75 5.54 -7.28
N GLU A 90 -4.95 6.40 -7.88
CA GLU A 90 -5.29 7.82 -8.04
C GLU A 90 -6.56 7.99 -8.86
N GLU A 91 -6.71 7.24 -9.96
CA GLU A 91 -7.91 7.26 -10.78
C GLU A 91 -9.15 6.78 -9.99
N VAL A 92 -9.01 5.70 -9.26
CA VAL A 92 -10.10 5.17 -8.43
C VAL A 92 -10.52 6.19 -7.38
N TRP A 93 -9.54 6.82 -6.71
CA TRP A 93 -9.81 7.82 -5.68
C TRP A 93 -10.59 9.00 -6.26
N LYS A 94 -10.20 9.49 -7.43
CA LYS A 94 -10.88 10.60 -8.11
C LYS A 94 -12.26 10.22 -8.63
N ASP A 95 -12.37 9.09 -9.29
CA ASP A 95 -13.61 8.64 -9.92
C ASP A 95 -14.69 8.33 -8.89
N MET A 96 -14.32 7.82 -7.76
CA MET A 96 -15.24 7.55 -6.66
C MET A 96 -15.61 8.82 -5.87
N GLY A 97 -14.82 9.88 -5.98
CA GLY A 97 -15.01 11.06 -5.16
C GLY A 97 -14.68 10.80 -3.70
N CYS A 98 -13.58 10.11 -3.44
CA CYS A 98 -13.17 9.74 -2.09
C CYS A 98 -12.81 10.96 -1.23
N ASP A 99 -12.92 10.80 0.08
CA ASP A 99 -12.67 11.85 1.06
C ASP A 99 -11.17 11.96 1.37
N TYR A 100 -10.76 13.16 1.80
CA TYR A 100 -9.41 13.39 2.29
C TYR A 100 -9.24 12.81 3.68
N TYR A 101 -8.06 12.27 3.92
CA TYR A 101 -7.72 11.61 5.17
C TYR A 101 -7.76 12.56 6.38
N GLU A 102 -7.45 13.85 6.18
CA GLU A 102 -7.45 14.84 7.26
C GLU A 102 -8.83 15.18 7.80
N ARG A 103 -9.88 14.75 7.13
CA ARG A 103 -11.25 14.94 7.62
C ARG A 103 -11.65 13.94 8.69
N TRP A 104 -10.76 13.01 9.00
CA TRP A 104 -11.03 11.94 9.94
C TRP A 104 -10.38 12.27 11.27
N ASP A 105 -11.18 12.32 12.32
CA ASP A 105 -10.70 12.45 13.68
C ASP A 105 -10.30 11.08 14.21
N TYR A 106 -9.04 10.89 14.37
CA TYR A 106 -8.51 9.67 14.97
C TYR A 106 -8.04 9.95 16.39
#